data_2b43fde62ffb2c8776a5feec5dd94df9
#
_entry.id   2b43fde62ffb2c8776a5feec5dd94df9
#
_cell.length_a   1.000
_cell.length_b   1.000
_cell.length_c   1.000
_cell.angle_alpha   90.00
_cell.angle_beta   90.00
_cell.angle_gamma   90.00
#
_symmetry.space_group_name_H-M   'P 1'
#
loop_
_entity.id
_entity.type
_entity.pdbx_description
1 polymer ?
#
loop_
_entity_poly.entity_id
_entity_poly.type
_entity_poly.pdbx_seq_one_letter_code
_entity_poly.pdbx_strand_id
1 'polypeptide(L)'
;MPSRRSILMLPLSLGLPLAAAAVPTTGTPVLAGMTSRGEAVSLDALRGSVVLVFVWSARCPVCLDKLPELRRNLEGWQGKPFVILALNQDRSADEMLNYERALERTGAARAQLKNLWRGAADHRDNFGDLPQNMPTALIFDKAGALSQAVRGRVPAELWDDIAELVLG
;
A
#
# COMPACT_ATOMS: atom_id res chain seq x y z
N MET A 1 -10.54 -64.55 -24.49
CA MET A 1 -10.93 -63.11 -24.80
C MET A 1 -10.32 -62.25 -23.75
N PRO A 2 -9.30 -61.43 -24.03
CA PRO A 2 -8.68 -60.56 -23.04
C PRO A 2 -9.38 -59.21 -23.01
N SER A 3 -9.76 -58.78 -21.80
CA SER A 3 -10.38 -57.49 -21.47
C SER A 3 -9.40 -56.33 -21.66
N ARG A 4 -9.76 -55.35 -22.51
CA ARG A 4 -9.04 -54.08 -22.68
C ARG A 4 -9.39 -53.16 -21.52
N ARG A 5 -8.44 -52.90 -20.61
CA ARG A 5 -8.53 -51.83 -19.63
C ARG A 5 -8.12 -50.51 -20.29
N SER A 6 -9.09 -49.61 -20.53
CA SER A 6 -8.84 -48.24 -20.96
C SER A 6 -8.31 -47.43 -19.75
N ILE A 7 -7.08 -46.97 -19.85
CA ILE A 7 -6.48 -46.05 -18.89
C ILE A 7 -6.91 -44.62 -19.32
N LEU A 8 -7.79 -43.99 -18.54
CA LEU A 8 -8.14 -42.59 -18.69
C LEU A 8 -6.97 -41.72 -18.15
N MET A 9 -6.24 -41.09 -19.05
CA MET A 9 -5.26 -40.07 -18.67
C MET A 9 -6.01 -38.74 -18.43
N LEU A 10 -6.05 -38.27 -17.18
CA LEU A 10 -6.45 -36.90 -16.86
C LEU A 10 -5.32 -35.92 -17.26
N PRO A 11 -5.62 -34.84 -17.93
CA PRO A 11 -4.63 -33.79 -18.18
C PRO A 11 -4.35 -32.99 -16.87
N LEU A 12 -3.10 -33.04 -16.44
CA LEU A 12 -2.57 -32.21 -15.35
C LEU A 12 -2.47 -30.77 -15.86
N SER A 13 -3.46 -29.94 -15.54
CA SER A 13 -3.40 -28.51 -15.86
C SER A 13 -2.39 -27.83 -14.91
N LEU A 14 -1.19 -27.55 -15.42
CA LEU A 14 -0.24 -26.65 -14.77
C LEU A 14 -0.84 -25.23 -14.75
N GLY A 15 -1.37 -24.81 -13.60
CA GLY A 15 -1.71 -23.42 -13.35
C GLY A 15 -0.42 -22.60 -13.33
N LEU A 16 -0.21 -21.72 -14.34
CA LEU A 16 0.84 -20.69 -14.27
C LEU A 16 0.49 -19.72 -13.14
N PRO A 17 1.42 -19.43 -12.22
CA PRO A 17 1.22 -18.35 -11.26
C PRO A 17 1.10 -17.02 -12.02
N LEU A 18 0.04 -16.28 -11.74
CA LEU A 18 -0.15 -14.90 -12.22
C LEU A 18 0.98 -14.06 -11.62
N ALA A 19 1.97 -13.72 -12.44
CA ALA A 19 3.07 -12.86 -12.00
C ALA A 19 2.50 -11.50 -11.61
N ALA A 20 2.52 -11.17 -10.32
CA ALA A 20 2.27 -9.81 -9.84
C ALA A 20 3.28 -8.89 -10.50
N ALA A 21 2.79 -7.89 -11.26
CA ALA A 21 3.66 -6.92 -11.93
C ALA A 21 4.47 -6.16 -10.86
N ALA A 22 5.76 -6.44 -10.79
CA ALA A 22 6.67 -5.79 -9.86
C ALA A 22 6.67 -4.27 -10.09
N VAL A 23 6.58 -3.50 -9.01
CA VAL A 23 6.86 -2.07 -9.04
C VAL A 23 8.38 -1.93 -9.19
N PRO A 24 8.89 -1.28 -10.25
CA PRO A 24 10.33 -1.15 -10.42
C PRO A 24 10.89 -0.18 -9.36
N THR A 25 11.43 -0.73 -8.29
CA THR A 25 12.33 0.00 -7.40
C THR A 25 13.75 -0.29 -7.85
N THR A 26 14.42 0.68 -8.43
CA THR A 26 15.86 0.55 -8.74
C THR A 26 16.66 0.88 -7.48
N GLY A 27 17.31 -0.13 -6.89
CA GLY A 27 18.15 0.05 -5.68
C GLY A 27 17.36 -0.01 -4.35
N THR A 28 17.97 0.52 -3.29
CA THR A 28 17.32 0.63 -1.97
C THR A 28 16.09 1.52 -2.06
N PRO A 29 14.93 1.10 -1.51
CA PRO A 29 13.72 1.92 -1.52
C PRO A 29 13.92 3.26 -0.82
N VAL A 30 13.50 4.33 -1.47
CA VAL A 30 13.56 5.70 -0.93
C VAL A 30 12.16 6.28 -0.91
N LEU A 31 11.76 6.82 0.22
CA LEU A 31 10.65 7.75 0.38
C LEU A 31 11.01 8.70 1.51
N ALA A 32 10.92 10.00 1.26
CA ALA A 32 11.06 11.05 2.26
C ALA A 32 10.23 12.27 1.87
N GLY A 33 9.77 13.03 2.84
CA GLY A 33 9.01 14.26 2.65
C GLY A 33 8.32 14.73 3.91
N MET A 34 7.55 15.81 3.79
CA MET A 34 6.71 16.32 4.87
C MET A 34 5.28 15.82 4.74
N THR A 35 4.67 15.46 5.85
CA THR A 35 3.23 15.17 5.88
C THR A 35 2.42 16.45 5.75
N SER A 36 1.12 16.34 5.44
CA SER A 36 0.16 17.46 5.44
C SER A 36 0.09 18.23 6.78
N ARG A 37 0.66 17.68 7.86
CA ARG A 37 0.72 18.26 9.20
C ARG A 37 2.09 18.81 9.58
N GLY A 38 3.03 18.84 8.65
CA GLY A 38 4.39 19.36 8.88
C GLY A 38 5.31 18.42 9.63
N GLU A 39 5.02 17.11 9.65
CA GLU A 39 5.90 16.09 10.22
C GLU A 39 6.85 15.55 9.14
N ALA A 40 8.15 15.59 9.38
CA ALA A 40 9.12 14.97 8.48
C ALA A 40 9.10 13.45 8.64
N VAL A 41 9.00 12.73 7.53
CA VAL A 41 9.03 11.26 7.50
C VAL A 41 9.98 10.74 6.44
N SER A 42 10.59 9.59 6.70
CA SER A 42 11.36 8.84 5.70
C SER A 42 11.31 7.34 5.99
N LEU A 43 11.47 6.50 4.97
CA LEU A 43 11.58 5.05 5.17
C LEU A 43 12.77 4.69 6.08
N ASP A 44 13.88 5.40 5.97
CA ASP A 44 15.05 5.16 6.83
C ASP A 44 14.76 5.44 8.31
N ALA A 45 14.02 6.51 8.61
CA ALA A 45 13.62 6.83 9.99
C ALA A 45 12.59 5.85 10.56
N LEU A 46 11.91 5.09 9.70
CA LEU A 46 10.89 4.11 10.07
C LEU A 46 11.43 2.67 10.16
N ARG A 47 12.73 2.46 10.05
CA ARG A 47 13.34 1.13 10.27
C ARG A 47 12.97 0.60 11.65
N GLY A 48 12.74 -0.71 11.74
CA GLY A 48 12.17 -1.36 12.90
C GLY A 48 10.64 -1.43 12.89
N SER A 49 9.99 -0.72 11.97
CA SER A 49 8.54 -0.82 11.75
C SER A 49 8.25 -1.39 10.35
N VAL A 50 7.16 -2.14 10.24
CA VAL A 50 6.56 -2.47 8.94
C VAL A 50 5.86 -1.22 8.42
N VAL A 51 6.11 -0.85 7.17
CA VAL A 51 5.54 0.35 6.56
C VAL A 51 4.67 -0.02 5.37
N LEU A 52 3.40 0.34 5.43
CA LEU A 52 2.50 0.31 4.28
C LEU A 52 2.47 1.70 3.64
N VAL A 53 2.99 1.83 2.41
CA VAL A 53 2.81 3.02 1.58
C VAL A 53 1.62 2.80 0.68
N PHE A 54 0.55 3.54 0.92
CA PHE A 54 -0.67 3.50 0.10
C PHE A 54 -0.70 4.70 -0.84
N VAL A 55 -0.49 4.45 -2.12
CA VAL A 55 -0.52 5.48 -3.17
C VAL A 55 -1.96 5.68 -3.61
N TRP A 56 -2.43 6.94 -3.59
CA TRP A 56 -3.82 7.27 -3.81
C TRP A 56 -4.03 8.63 -4.50
N SER A 57 -5.24 8.87 -4.95
CA SER A 57 -5.70 10.16 -5.49
C SER A 57 -7.13 10.42 -5.01
N ALA A 58 -7.48 11.68 -4.77
CA ALA A 58 -8.83 12.10 -4.44
C ALA A 58 -9.82 11.85 -5.60
N ARG A 59 -9.32 11.63 -6.81
CA ARG A 59 -10.10 11.29 -8.01
C ARG A 59 -10.22 9.79 -8.27
N CYS A 60 -9.70 8.95 -7.38
CA CYS A 60 -9.74 7.49 -7.48
C CYS A 60 -10.81 6.92 -6.54
N PRO A 61 -12.01 6.55 -7.01
CA PRO A 61 -13.08 6.03 -6.14
C PRO A 61 -12.65 4.78 -5.35
N VAL A 62 -11.91 3.85 -5.99
CA VAL A 62 -11.40 2.64 -5.33
C VAL A 62 -10.40 2.98 -4.23
N CYS A 63 -9.61 4.06 -4.40
CA CYS A 63 -8.72 4.55 -3.36
C CYS A 63 -9.52 5.08 -2.17
N LEU A 64 -10.54 5.91 -2.44
CA LEU A 64 -11.38 6.51 -1.39
C LEU A 64 -12.14 5.46 -0.58
N ASP A 65 -12.62 4.40 -1.23
CA ASP A 65 -13.28 3.27 -0.54
C ASP A 65 -12.33 2.53 0.41
N LYS A 66 -11.02 2.46 0.11
CA LYS A 66 -10.03 1.77 0.94
C LYS A 66 -9.55 2.59 2.13
N LEU A 67 -9.51 3.91 2.03
CA LEU A 67 -8.96 4.77 3.09
C LEU A 67 -9.62 4.58 4.47
N PRO A 68 -10.96 4.39 4.61
CA PRO A 68 -11.57 4.09 5.91
C PRO A 68 -11.09 2.76 6.52
N GLU A 69 -10.86 1.73 5.70
CA GLU A 69 -10.32 0.45 6.17
C GLU A 69 -8.88 0.62 6.67
N LEU A 70 -8.03 1.36 5.95
CA LEU A 70 -6.65 1.66 6.37
C LEU A 70 -6.64 2.32 7.76
N ARG A 71 -7.56 3.28 8.01
CA ARG A 71 -7.66 3.95 9.31
C ARG A 71 -8.05 3.00 10.42
N ARG A 72 -9.06 2.13 10.19
CA ARG A 72 -9.48 1.13 11.19
C ARG A 72 -8.35 0.16 11.52
N ASN A 73 -7.61 -0.30 10.52
CA ASN A 73 -6.47 -1.17 10.75
C ASN A 73 -5.35 -0.46 11.50
N LEU A 74 -5.02 0.80 11.14
CA LEU A 74 -4.03 1.58 11.87
C LEU A 74 -4.42 1.76 13.35
N GLU A 75 -5.70 1.96 13.65
CA GLU A 75 -6.22 2.03 15.02
C GLU A 75 -6.04 0.69 15.75
N GLY A 76 -6.34 -0.42 15.10
CA GLY A 76 -6.17 -1.77 15.67
C GLY A 76 -4.71 -2.16 15.92
N TRP A 77 -3.76 -1.54 15.23
CA TRP A 77 -2.32 -1.79 15.36
C TRP A 77 -1.59 -0.79 16.27
N GLN A 78 -2.32 0.03 17.05
CA GLN A 78 -1.69 0.97 17.99
C GLN A 78 -0.72 0.26 18.94
N GLY A 79 0.46 0.84 19.13
CA GLY A 79 1.53 0.27 19.98
C GLY A 79 2.32 -0.87 19.33
N LYS A 80 2.01 -1.22 18.08
CA LYS A 80 2.81 -2.17 17.29
C LYS A 80 3.75 -1.42 16.35
N PRO A 81 4.87 -2.03 15.93
CA PRO A 81 5.81 -1.42 14.99
C PRO A 81 5.23 -1.44 13.55
N PHE A 82 4.16 -0.67 13.33
CA PHE A 82 3.45 -0.57 12.07
C PHE A 82 3.07 0.88 11.76
N VAL A 83 3.32 1.31 10.53
CA VAL A 83 3.04 2.67 10.06
C VAL A 83 2.36 2.63 8.70
N ILE A 84 1.36 3.50 8.50
CA ILE A 84 0.77 3.73 7.17
C ILE A 84 1.13 5.14 6.70
N LEU A 85 1.81 5.22 5.56
CA LEU A 85 2.06 6.43 4.81
C LEU A 85 1.07 6.48 3.63
N ALA A 86 0.22 7.49 3.58
CA ALA A 86 -0.70 7.70 2.47
C ALA A 86 -0.08 8.71 1.49
N LEU A 87 0.50 8.20 0.39
CA LEU A 87 1.18 8.99 -0.63
C LEU A 87 0.17 9.44 -1.69
N ASN A 88 -0.23 10.70 -1.61
CA ASN A 88 -1.15 11.29 -2.57
C ASN A 88 -0.40 11.75 -3.83
N GLN A 89 -0.96 11.44 -5.01
CA GLN A 89 -0.40 11.82 -6.31
C GLN A 89 -1.34 12.69 -7.16
N ASP A 90 -2.22 13.45 -6.53
CA ASP A 90 -3.03 14.45 -7.22
C ASP A 90 -2.15 15.57 -7.80
N ARG A 91 -2.67 16.30 -8.78
CA ARG A 91 -1.93 17.40 -9.43
C ARG A 91 -1.65 18.57 -8.49
N SER A 92 -2.46 18.71 -7.45
CA SER A 92 -2.38 19.78 -6.45
C SER A 92 -2.52 19.21 -5.06
N ALA A 93 -1.76 19.72 -4.11
CA ALA A 93 -1.93 19.43 -2.69
C ALA A 93 -3.33 19.78 -2.18
N ASP A 94 -3.99 20.80 -2.78
CA ASP A 94 -5.33 21.23 -2.38
C ASP A 94 -6.38 20.12 -2.55
N GLU A 95 -6.26 19.24 -3.55
CA GLU A 95 -7.18 18.13 -3.75
C GLU A 95 -7.11 17.18 -2.54
N MET A 96 -5.91 16.82 -2.09
CA MET A 96 -5.68 16.02 -0.88
C MET A 96 -6.18 16.73 0.39
N LEU A 97 -5.82 18.00 0.56
CA LEU A 97 -6.20 18.79 1.74
C LEU A 97 -7.72 19.01 1.82
N ASN A 98 -8.40 19.16 0.69
CA ASN A 98 -9.86 19.25 0.65
C ASN A 98 -10.53 17.96 1.14
N TYR A 99 -9.98 16.82 0.75
CA TYR A 99 -10.45 15.53 1.24
C TYR A 99 -10.23 15.37 2.76
N GLU A 100 -9.05 15.73 3.28
CA GLU A 100 -8.77 15.69 4.72
C GLU A 100 -9.72 16.59 5.51
N ARG A 101 -9.90 17.83 5.07
CA ARG A 101 -10.83 18.79 5.69
C ARG A 101 -12.28 18.29 5.67
N ALA A 102 -12.71 17.61 4.61
CA ALA A 102 -14.04 17.00 4.55
C ALA A 102 -14.20 15.91 5.60
N LEU A 103 -13.20 15.05 5.78
CA LEU A 103 -13.21 14.02 6.82
C LEU A 103 -13.23 14.59 8.23
N GLU A 104 -12.46 15.62 8.51
CA GLU A 104 -12.42 16.28 9.82
C GLU A 104 -13.80 16.84 10.20
N ARG A 105 -14.49 17.47 9.23
CA ARG A 105 -15.86 17.99 9.45
C ARG A 105 -16.89 16.91 9.77
N THR A 106 -16.71 15.71 9.27
CA THR A 106 -17.64 14.58 9.54
C THR A 106 -17.31 13.81 10.82
N GLY A 107 -16.21 14.14 11.49
CA GLY A 107 -15.74 13.40 12.66
C GLY A 107 -15.29 11.95 12.35
N ALA A 108 -15.18 11.61 11.07
CA ALA A 108 -14.85 10.25 10.62
C ALA A 108 -13.36 9.89 10.78
N ALA A 109 -12.51 10.87 11.12
CA ALA A 109 -11.06 10.69 11.19
C ALA A 109 -10.59 10.40 12.62
N ARG A 110 -10.88 9.20 13.16
CA ARG A 110 -10.34 8.77 14.48
C ARG A 110 -8.84 8.46 14.41
N ALA A 111 -8.41 7.64 13.46
CA ALA A 111 -7.00 7.40 13.18
C ALA A 111 -6.58 8.21 11.95
N GLN A 112 -5.54 9.03 12.12
CA GLN A 112 -5.07 9.89 11.05
C GLN A 112 -3.90 9.24 10.34
N LEU A 113 -4.06 9.05 9.02
CA LEU A 113 -2.98 8.60 8.16
C LEU A 113 -1.94 9.72 8.02
N LYS A 114 -0.66 9.34 7.93
CA LYS A 114 0.41 10.26 7.56
C LYS A 114 0.34 10.53 6.06
N ASN A 115 -0.38 11.59 5.67
CA ASN A 115 -0.55 11.96 4.28
C ASN A 115 0.65 12.79 3.78
N LEU A 116 1.23 12.36 2.66
CA LEU A 116 2.26 13.10 1.91
C LEU A 116 1.72 13.42 0.52
N TRP A 117 2.10 14.58 -0.01
CA TRP A 117 1.82 14.91 -1.41
C TRP A 117 3.08 14.69 -2.25
N ARG A 118 2.98 13.81 -3.25
CA ARG A 118 4.11 13.43 -4.12
C ARG A 118 4.66 14.58 -4.96
N GLY A 119 3.84 15.61 -5.22
CA GLY A 119 4.24 16.82 -5.94
C GLY A 119 4.96 17.88 -5.09
N ALA A 120 5.18 17.65 -3.79
CA ALA A 120 5.87 18.60 -2.92
C ALA A 120 7.36 18.73 -3.30
N ALA A 121 7.90 19.94 -3.14
CA ALA A 121 9.30 20.22 -3.51
C ALA A 121 10.33 19.45 -2.65
N ASP A 122 9.95 19.10 -1.43
CA ASP A 122 10.76 18.32 -0.49
C ASP A 122 10.51 16.80 -0.57
N HIS A 123 9.51 16.37 -1.36
CA HIS A 123 9.23 14.96 -1.54
C HIS A 123 10.28 14.27 -2.41
N ARG A 124 10.67 13.07 -2.02
CA ARG A 124 11.57 12.19 -2.79
C ARG A 124 11.09 10.75 -2.68
N ASP A 125 10.97 10.08 -3.80
CA ASP A 125 10.79 8.63 -3.89
C ASP A 125 11.46 8.06 -5.13
N ASN A 126 11.70 6.74 -5.15
CA ASN A 126 12.22 6.01 -6.30
C ASN A 126 11.24 4.93 -6.78
N PHE A 127 9.94 5.13 -6.59
CA PHE A 127 8.91 4.16 -6.96
C PHE A 127 8.54 4.17 -8.46
N GLY A 128 9.16 5.05 -9.25
CA GLY A 128 8.88 5.18 -10.68
C GLY A 128 7.47 5.68 -10.99
N ASP A 129 6.97 5.32 -12.17
CA ASP A 129 5.63 5.69 -12.59
C ASP A 129 4.57 4.81 -11.93
N LEU A 130 3.65 5.43 -11.21
CA LEU A 130 2.54 4.79 -10.53
C LEU A 130 1.22 5.20 -11.19
N PRO A 131 0.27 4.26 -11.37
CA PRO A 131 -1.02 4.58 -11.99
C PRO A 131 -1.81 5.57 -11.12
N GLN A 132 -2.36 6.62 -11.77
CA GLN A 132 -3.07 7.69 -11.04
C GLN A 132 -4.51 7.36 -10.66
N ASN A 133 -5.13 6.42 -11.36
CA ASN A 133 -6.56 6.10 -11.22
C ASN A 133 -6.84 4.77 -10.51
N MET A 134 -5.81 4.15 -9.95
CA MET A 134 -5.95 2.94 -9.14
C MET A 134 -4.96 2.97 -7.97
N PRO A 135 -5.33 2.39 -6.83
CA PRO A 135 -4.43 2.35 -5.68
C PRO A 135 -3.21 1.47 -5.96
N THR A 136 -2.10 1.81 -5.33
CA THR A 136 -0.92 0.93 -5.23
C THR A 136 -0.54 0.84 -3.75
N ALA A 137 -0.37 -0.38 -3.24
CA ALA A 137 0.11 -0.64 -1.89
C ALA A 137 1.52 -1.22 -1.98
N LEU A 138 2.47 -0.59 -1.31
CA LEU A 138 3.85 -1.05 -1.17
C LEU A 138 4.09 -1.37 0.30
N ILE A 139 4.51 -2.59 0.59
CA ILE A 139 4.77 -3.06 1.95
C ILE A 139 6.27 -3.20 2.12
N PHE A 140 6.81 -2.50 3.12
CA PHE A 140 8.21 -2.58 3.52
C PHE A 140 8.31 -3.28 4.86
N ASP A 141 9.25 -4.21 4.96
CA ASP A 141 9.54 -4.93 6.20
C ASP A 141 10.27 -4.04 7.23
N LYS A 142 10.54 -4.57 8.41
CA LYS A 142 11.27 -3.87 9.48
C LYS A 142 12.69 -3.45 9.09
N ALA A 143 13.31 -4.13 8.11
CA ALA A 143 14.61 -3.75 7.56
C ALA A 143 14.52 -2.64 6.50
N GLY A 144 13.30 -2.23 6.11
CA GLY A 144 13.03 -1.25 5.06
C GLY A 144 13.17 -1.82 3.64
N ALA A 145 13.21 -3.14 3.50
CA ALA A 145 13.18 -3.78 2.19
C ALA A 145 11.73 -3.89 1.69
N LEU A 146 11.52 -3.75 0.37
CA LEU A 146 10.21 -3.97 -0.23
C LEU A 146 9.87 -5.46 -0.17
N SER A 147 8.87 -5.80 0.65
CA SER A 147 8.37 -7.17 0.81
C SER A 147 7.31 -7.50 -0.25
N GLN A 148 6.38 -6.57 -0.50
CA GLN A 148 5.27 -6.81 -1.40
C GLN A 148 4.80 -5.52 -2.09
N ALA A 149 4.29 -5.66 -3.32
CA ALA A 149 3.66 -4.59 -4.06
C ALA A 149 2.35 -5.07 -4.68
N VAL A 150 1.25 -4.35 -4.41
CA VAL A 150 -0.09 -4.65 -4.94
C VAL A 150 -0.57 -3.45 -5.75
N ARG A 151 -0.96 -3.67 -6.99
CA ARG A 151 -1.58 -2.66 -7.87
C ARG A 151 -3.06 -2.95 -8.03
N GLY A 152 -3.88 -1.92 -7.96
CA GLY A 152 -5.33 -2.05 -8.05
C GLY A 152 -5.98 -2.31 -6.69
N ARG A 153 -7.10 -3.02 -6.69
CA ARG A 153 -7.85 -3.31 -5.47
C ARG A 153 -6.99 -4.10 -4.47
N VAL A 154 -6.77 -3.50 -3.32
CA VAL A 154 -6.00 -4.14 -2.23
C VAL A 154 -6.83 -5.27 -1.61
N PRO A 155 -6.39 -6.53 -1.69
CA PRO A 155 -7.13 -7.67 -1.16
C PRO A 155 -7.14 -7.66 0.38
N ALA A 156 -8.08 -8.39 0.97
CA ALA A 156 -8.18 -8.50 2.44
C ALA A 156 -7.00 -9.29 3.03
N GLU A 157 -6.53 -10.28 2.31
CA GLU A 157 -5.42 -11.18 2.68
C GLU A 157 -4.10 -10.43 2.91
N LEU A 158 -3.96 -9.22 2.33
CA LEU A 158 -2.80 -8.38 2.58
C LEU A 158 -2.60 -8.06 4.07
N TRP A 159 -3.67 -8.03 4.85
CA TRP A 159 -3.57 -7.78 6.29
C TRP A 159 -2.98 -8.96 7.05
N ASP A 160 -3.17 -10.18 6.57
CA ASP A 160 -2.54 -11.37 7.14
C ASP A 160 -1.02 -11.34 6.89
N ASP A 161 -0.61 -11.00 5.65
CA ASP A 161 0.81 -10.84 5.30
C ASP A 161 1.49 -9.73 6.14
N ILE A 162 0.80 -8.59 6.33
CA ILE A 162 1.29 -7.50 7.19
C ILE A 162 1.39 -7.97 8.64
N ALA A 163 0.41 -8.74 9.13
CA ALA A 163 0.42 -9.26 10.49
C ALA A 163 1.64 -10.17 10.73
N GLU A 164 1.97 -11.04 9.79
CA GLU A 164 3.16 -11.89 9.87
C GLU A 164 4.44 -11.05 9.98
N LEU A 165 4.59 -10.01 9.17
CA LEU A 165 5.75 -9.11 9.20
C LEU A 165 5.85 -8.31 10.50
N VAL A 166 4.72 -7.90 11.08
CA VAL A 166 4.67 -7.09 12.31
C VAL A 166 4.95 -7.93 13.55
N LEU A 167 4.43 -9.16 13.61
CA LEU A 167 4.50 -10.03 14.77
C LEU A 167 5.74 -10.93 14.78
N GLY A 168 6.32 -11.24 13.61
CA GLY A 168 7.60 -11.94 13.47
C GLY A 168 8.76 -11.00 13.73
#